data_88e61c2fb7574b9d5d383200eabf24a8
#
_entry.id   88e61c2fb7574b9d5d383200eabf24a8
#
_cell.length_a   1.000
_cell.length_b   1.000
_cell.length_c   1.000
_cell.angle_alpha   90.00
_cell.angle_beta   90.00
_cell.angle_gamma   90.00
#
_symmetry.space_group_name_H-M   'P 1'
#
loop_
_entity.id
_entity.type
_entity.pdbx_description
1 polymer ?
#
loop_
_entity_poly.entity_id
_entity_poly.type
_entity_poly.pdbx_seq_one_letter_code
_entity_poly.pdbx_strand_id
1 'polypeptide(L)'
;MNETINLMNAHTSVRRFSEEQISDKELRAIINAGRAASSWKNFQSYSIIVVRSKEKKEALFDLVPQEAIRQSSAFLLFVGDLNRAQKGVHMHTEDFYPEGPENLLISSVDAALAGQNTLLAAESLGYGGVIIGLVRYAASQIAELFKLPDYTYPVFGIDLGAPNQNHAVKPRLPYEAVVFEEEYREQDRFTIQAYDRVQTEYAGERAKETWSQRLAAQFGQEPNQAIDQLFKEKKLEK
;
A
#
# COMPACT_ATOMS: atom_id res chain seq x y z
N MET A 1 7.46 -24.21 -11.99
CA MET A 1 6.42 -23.18 -11.95
C MET A 1 6.69 -22.24 -13.11
N ASN A 2 5.71 -21.44 -13.55
CA ASN A 2 5.93 -20.49 -14.63
C ASN A 2 6.65 -19.22 -14.12
N GLU A 3 7.10 -18.36 -15.03
CA GLU A 3 7.87 -17.14 -14.71
C GLU A 3 7.11 -16.19 -13.78
N THR A 4 5.81 -16.03 -13.98
CA THR A 4 4.97 -15.14 -13.15
C THR A 4 4.94 -15.59 -11.69
N ILE A 5 4.74 -16.89 -11.41
CA ILE A 5 4.75 -17.43 -10.04
C ILE A 5 6.14 -17.30 -9.42
N ASN A 6 7.19 -17.54 -10.19
CA ASN A 6 8.57 -17.39 -9.71
C ASN A 6 8.85 -15.93 -9.34
N LEU A 7 8.41 -14.97 -10.15
CA LEU A 7 8.54 -13.54 -9.86
C LEU A 7 7.80 -13.16 -8.57
N MET A 8 6.54 -13.60 -8.40
CA MET A 8 5.76 -13.34 -7.18
C MET A 8 6.45 -13.88 -5.92
N ASN A 9 7.03 -15.09 -6.01
CA ASN A 9 7.73 -15.71 -4.88
C ASN A 9 9.10 -15.06 -4.59
N ALA A 10 9.68 -14.36 -5.55
CA ALA A 10 10.96 -13.66 -5.41
C ALA A 10 10.81 -12.23 -4.85
N HIS A 11 9.58 -11.77 -4.59
CA HIS A 11 9.32 -10.40 -4.11
C HIS A 11 10.14 -10.02 -2.89
N THR A 12 10.79 -8.84 -3.00
CA THR A 12 11.47 -8.15 -1.88
C THR A 12 11.15 -6.66 -1.90
N SER A 13 10.83 -6.08 -0.75
CA SER A 13 10.62 -4.63 -0.67
C SER A 13 11.94 -3.87 -0.87
N VAL A 14 12.04 -3.09 -1.92
CA VAL A 14 13.20 -2.26 -2.28
C VAL A 14 13.01 -0.84 -1.73
N ARG A 15 13.98 -0.39 -0.92
CA ARG A 15 13.97 0.94 -0.25
C ARG A 15 15.17 1.81 -0.61
N ARG A 16 16.12 1.27 -1.38
CA ARG A 16 17.27 2.02 -1.91
C ARG A 16 17.27 1.84 -3.42
N PHE A 17 17.31 2.95 -4.10
CA PHE A 17 17.23 3.01 -5.55
C PHE A 17 18.51 3.62 -6.13
N SER A 18 18.87 3.25 -7.35
CA SER A 18 19.88 3.93 -8.13
C SER A 18 19.32 5.21 -8.76
N GLU A 19 20.17 5.97 -9.42
CA GLU A 19 19.76 7.20 -10.13
C GLU A 19 19.03 6.91 -11.46
N GLU A 20 18.98 5.65 -11.88
CA GLU A 20 18.29 5.23 -13.10
C GLU A 20 16.79 5.54 -13.00
N GLN A 21 16.28 6.21 -14.03
CA GLN A 21 14.90 6.65 -14.06
C GLN A 21 14.02 5.70 -14.87
N ILE A 22 12.85 5.39 -14.34
CA ILE A 22 11.80 4.69 -15.09
C ILE A 22 11.33 5.61 -16.21
N SER A 23 11.38 5.15 -17.47
CA SER A 23 10.90 5.93 -18.60
C SER A 23 9.38 6.16 -18.53
N ASP A 24 8.89 7.22 -19.17
CA ASP A 24 7.44 7.51 -19.22
C ASP A 24 6.65 6.36 -19.86
N LYS A 25 7.25 5.70 -20.84
CA LYS A 25 6.64 4.53 -21.52
C LYS A 25 6.47 3.35 -20.56
N GLU A 26 7.52 3.03 -19.79
CA GLU A 26 7.51 1.93 -18.82
C GLU A 26 6.61 2.25 -17.64
N LEU A 27 6.70 3.45 -17.07
CA LEU A 27 5.82 3.86 -15.98
C LEU A 27 4.35 3.79 -16.40
N ARG A 28 4.03 4.21 -17.62
CA ARG A 28 2.68 4.07 -18.17
C ARG A 28 2.25 2.61 -18.32
N ALA A 29 3.14 1.73 -18.78
CA ALA A 29 2.86 0.30 -18.88
C ALA A 29 2.60 -0.32 -17.50
N ILE A 30 3.44 0.01 -16.51
CA ILE A 30 3.32 -0.42 -15.11
C ILE A 30 1.95 0.01 -14.53
N ILE A 31 1.59 1.29 -14.68
CA ILE A 31 0.32 1.80 -14.17
C ILE A 31 -0.88 1.17 -14.90
N ASN A 32 -0.79 0.94 -16.19
CA ASN A 32 -1.85 0.28 -16.95
C ASN A 32 -2.07 -1.17 -16.49
N ALA A 33 -1.00 -1.90 -16.17
CA ALA A 33 -1.10 -3.23 -15.57
C ALA A 33 -1.78 -3.17 -14.19
N GLY A 34 -1.46 -2.15 -13.38
CA GLY A 34 -2.16 -1.88 -12.12
C GLY A 34 -3.66 -1.67 -12.33
N ARG A 35 -4.02 -0.83 -13.28
CA ARG A 35 -5.43 -0.54 -13.62
C ARG A 35 -6.20 -1.72 -14.21
N ALA A 36 -5.52 -2.77 -14.67
CA ALA A 36 -6.15 -4.00 -15.14
C ALA A 36 -6.56 -4.95 -13.99
N ALA A 37 -6.27 -4.61 -12.74
CA ALA A 37 -6.73 -5.37 -11.59
C ALA A 37 -8.27 -5.41 -11.52
N SER A 38 -8.79 -6.47 -10.89
CA SER A 38 -10.22 -6.54 -10.56
C SER A 38 -10.60 -5.42 -9.58
N SER A 39 -11.84 -4.95 -9.69
CA SER A 39 -12.43 -4.02 -8.73
C SER A 39 -13.88 -4.41 -8.45
N TRP A 40 -14.42 -3.96 -7.30
CA TRP A 40 -15.79 -4.26 -6.92
C TRP A 40 -16.76 -3.77 -8.00
N LYS A 41 -17.54 -4.68 -8.60
CA LYS A 41 -18.50 -4.38 -9.69
C LYS A 41 -17.93 -3.51 -10.81
N ASN A 42 -16.60 -3.54 -11.01
CA ASN A 42 -15.88 -2.66 -11.95
C ASN A 42 -16.04 -1.16 -11.65
N PHE A 43 -16.30 -0.77 -10.40
CA PHE A 43 -16.46 0.64 -10.01
C PHE A 43 -15.15 1.39 -9.97
N GLN A 44 -14.02 0.67 -9.82
CA GLN A 44 -12.68 1.27 -9.83
C GLN A 44 -12.60 2.43 -8.81
N SER A 45 -12.99 2.13 -7.55
CA SER A 45 -13.14 3.10 -6.46
C SER A 45 -11.80 3.57 -5.90
N TYR A 46 -10.84 3.85 -6.78
CA TYR A 46 -9.50 4.35 -6.44
C TYR A 46 -8.99 5.34 -7.47
N SER A 47 -8.00 6.13 -7.07
CA SER A 47 -7.20 6.98 -7.96
C SER A 47 -5.72 6.81 -7.67
N ILE A 48 -4.87 7.06 -8.67
CA ILE A 48 -3.41 7.00 -8.55
C ILE A 48 -2.84 8.37 -8.87
N ILE A 49 -2.09 8.96 -7.92
CA ILE A 49 -1.37 10.22 -8.14
C ILE A 49 0.11 9.91 -8.32
N VAL A 50 0.67 10.28 -9.47
CA VAL A 50 2.07 10.07 -9.81
C VAL A 50 2.91 11.28 -9.39
N VAL A 51 3.95 11.04 -8.59
CA VAL A 51 4.87 12.06 -8.10
C VAL A 51 6.28 11.77 -8.58
N ARG A 52 6.84 12.66 -9.41
CA ARG A 52 8.20 12.55 -9.94
C ARG A 52 9.06 13.77 -9.62
N SER A 53 8.45 14.94 -9.41
CA SER A 53 9.19 16.16 -9.12
C SER A 53 9.90 16.06 -7.77
N LYS A 54 11.16 16.49 -7.74
CA LYS A 54 11.97 16.52 -6.51
C LYS A 54 11.28 17.34 -5.42
N GLU A 55 10.76 18.51 -5.79
CA GLU A 55 10.06 19.41 -4.86
C GLU A 55 8.89 18.70 -4.15
N LYS A 56 8.03 18.00 -4.93
CA LYS A 56 6.87 17.31 -4.36
C LYS A 56 7.28 16.12 -3.49
N LYS A 57 8.36 15.41 -3.85
CA LYS A 57 8.92 14.32 -3.05
C LYS A 57 9.55 14.82 -1.75
N GLU A 58 10.21 15.98 -1.74
CA GLU A 58 10.70 16.60 -0.51
C GLU A 58 9.55 17.02 0.41
N ALA A 59 8.53 17.71 -0.11
CA ALA A 59 7.35 18.06 0.68
C ALA A 59 6.63 16.83 1.26
N LEU A 60 6.60 15.73 0.51
CA LEU A 60 6.06 14.46 0.99
C LEU A 60 6.95 13.84 2.07
N PHE A 61 8.28 13.88 1.90
CA PHE A 61 9.25 13.36 2.86
C PHE A 61 9.15 14.09 4.21
N ASP A 62 8.91 15.39 4.21
CA ASP A 62 8.73 16.17 5.44
C ASP A 62 7.54 15.68 6.28
N LEU A 63 6.52 15.14 5.62
CA LEU A 63 5.34 14.55 6.27
C LEU A 63 5.53 13.06 6.60
N VAL A 64 6.27 12.35 5.77
CA VAL A 64 6.48 10.90 5.82
C VAL A 64 7.97 10.63 5.64
N PRO A 65 8.78 10.65 6.70
CA PRO A 65 10.24 10.60 6.62
C PRO A 65 10.77 9.20 6.26
N GLN A 66 10.58 8.83 4.98
CA GLN A 66 11.09 7.60 4.38
C GLN A 66 12.04 7.94 3.23
N GLU A 67 13.33 7.63 3.37
CA GLU A 67 14.35 7.96 2.36
C GLU A 67 14.04 7.37 0.97
N ALA A 68 13.30 6.27 0.91
CA ALA A 68 12.83 5.69 -0.33
C ALA A 68 12.07 6.71 -1.20
N ILE A 69 11.28 7.60 -0.60
CA ILE A 69 10.50 8.63 -1.30
C ILE A 69 11.42 9.57 -2.09
N ARG A 70 12.53 10.01 -1.49
CA ARG A 70 13.49 10.90 -2.13
C ARG A 70 14.24 10.22 -3.28
N GLN A 71 14.64 8.96 -3.06
CA GLN A 71 15.50 8.20 -3.97
C GLN A 71 14.72 7.55 -5.12
N SER A 72 13.43 7.28 -4.96
CA SER A 72 12.62 6.61 -5.97
C SER A 72 12.57 7.39 -7.28
N SER A 73 12.47 6.69 -8.41
CA SER A 73 12.19 7.30 -9.71
C SER A 73 10.78 7.91 -9.74
N ALA A 74 9.82 7.24 -9.12
CA ALA A 74 8.46 7.74 -8.96
C ALA A 74 7.86 7.25 -7.63
N PHE A 75 7.09 8.13 -6.98
CA PHE A 75 6.17 7.77 -5.91
C PHE A 75 4.74 7.78 -6.46
N LEU A 76 4.00 6.73 -6.18
CA LEU A 76 2.60 6.60 -6.58
C LEU A 76 1.72 6.60 -5.32
N LEU A 77 0.88 7.64 -5.14
CA LEU A 77 -0.11 7.65 -4.07
C LEU A 77 -1.39 6.96 -4.55
N PHE A 78 -1.77 5.89 -3.87
CA PHE A 78 -3.05 5.21 -4.07
C PHE A 78 -4.08 5.81 -3.11
N VAL A 79 -5.17 6.27 -3.69
CA VAL A 79 -6.23 7.01 -3.01
C VAL A 79 -7.51 6.19 -3.11
N GLY A 80 -8.19 5.94 -1.99
CA GLY A 80 -9.58 5.49 -1.99
C GLY A 80 -10.46 6.65 -2.49
N ASP A 81 -11.26 6.41 -3.53
CA ASP A 81 -11.93 7.46 -4.29
C ASP A 81 -13.41 7.14 -4.52
N LEU A 82 -14.25 7.72 -3.68
CA LEU A 82 -15.70 7.73 -3.83
C LEU A 82 -16.23 9.04 -4.44
N ASN A 83 -15.36 10.03 -4.71
CA ASN A 83 -15.76 11.28 -5.36
C ASN A 83 -16.29 11.03 -6.78
N ARG A 84 -15.69 10.10 -7.51
CA ARG A 84 -16.19 9.68 -8.83
C ARG A 84 -17.54 8.97 -8.71
N ALA A 85 -17.74 8.15 -7.68
CA ALA A 85 -19.01 7.50 -7.40
C ALA A 85 -20.13 8.50 -7.10
N GLN A 86 -19.83 9.52 -6.26
CA GLN A 86 -20.77 10.62 -5.98
C GLN A 86 -21.26 11.30 -7.27
N LYS A 87 -20.34 11.64 -8.16
CA LYS A 87 -20.71 12.27 -9.44
C LYS A 87 -21.60 11.36 -10.31
N GLY A 88 -21.30 10.05 -10.33
CA GLY A 88 -22.13 9.08 -11.05
C GLY A 88 -23.52 8.94 -10.44
N VAL A 89 -23.63 8.88 -9.11
CA VAL A 89 -24.91 8.79 -8.39
C VAL A 89 -25.77 10.03 -8.66
N HIS A 90 -25.19 11.22 -8.59
CA HIS A 90 -25.91 12.48 -8.79
C HIS A 90 -26.40 12.70 -10.24
N MET A 91 -26.05 11.84 -11.19
CA MET A 91 -26.70 11.81 -12.50
C MET A 91 -28.12 11.18 -12.44
N HIS A 92 -28.48 10.53 -11.32
CA HIS A 92 -29.71 9.75 -11.20
C HIS A 92 -30.53 10.06 -9.95
N THR A 93 -29.89 10.51 -8.84
CA THR A 93 -30.54 10.84 -7.57
C THR A 93 -29.68 11.85 -6.80
N GLU A 94 -30.29 12.62 -5.92
CA GLU A 94 -29.59 13.54 -5.01
C GLU A 94 -29.03 12.81 -3.78
N ASP A 95 -29.48 11.60 -3.49
CA ASP A 95 -29.08 10.83 -2.32
C ASP A 95 -27.72 10.15 -2.57
N PHE A 96 -26.76 10.41 -1.70
CA PHE A 96 -25.45 9.75 -1.70
C PHE A 96 -25.02 9.43 -0.26
N TYR A 97 -24.67 8.18 -0.02
CA TYR A 97 -24.31 7.63 1.30
C TYR A 97 -22.90 7.03 1.25
N PRO A 98 -21.83 7.84 1.33
CA PRO A 98 -20.44 7.38 1.26
C PRO A 98 -19.93 6.76 2.56
N GLU A 99 -20.62 7.02 3.69
CA GLU A 99 -20.17 6.67 5.02
C GLU A 99 -20.23 5.16 5.27
N GLY A 100 -19.42 4.75 6.23
CA GLY A 100 -19.47 3.39 6.78
C GLY A 100 -18.36 2.48 6.26
N PRO A 101 -18.10 1.38 6.99
CA PRO A 101 -16.95 0.51 6.75
C PRO A 101 -16.99 -0.19 5.39
N GLU A 102 -18.19 -0.51 4.87
CA GLU A 102 -18.32 -1.20 3.58
C GLU A 102 -17.73 -0.38 2.43
N ASN A 103 -18.05 0.91 2.33
CA ASN A 103 -17.54 1.79 1.28
C ASN A 103 -16.01 2.03 1.41
N LEU A 104 -15.50 2.11 2.64
CA LEU A 104 -14.08 2.20 2.91
C LEU A 104 -13.34 0.91 2.54
N LEU A 105 -13.93 -0.26 2.82
CA LEU A 105 -13.38 -1.56 2.40
C LEU A 105 -13.34 -1.66 0.88
N ILE A 106 -14.44 -1.37 0.18
CA ILE A 106 -14.50 -1.40 -1.29
C ILE A 106 -13.35 -0.56 -1.89
N SER A 107 -13.25 0.69 -1.51
CA SER A 107 -12.25 1.60 -2.09
C SER A 107 -10.80 1.27 -1.68
N SER A 108 -10.58 0.79 -0.44
CA SER A 108 -9.26 0.34 0.01
C SER A 108 -8.82 -0.95 -0.67
N VAL A 109 -9.73 -1.92 -0.85
CA VAL A 109 -9.43 -3.19 -1.53
C VAL A 109 -9.15 -2.95 -3.01
N ASP A 110 -9.98 -2.16 -3.70
CA ASP A 110 -9.74 -1.78 -5.10
C ASP A 110 -8.36 -1.13 -5.28
N ALA A 111 -7.99 -0.20 -4.38
CA ALA A 111 -6.67 0.42 -4.38
C ALA A 111 -5.54 -0.60 -4.14
N ALA A 112 -5.74 -1.55 -3.21
CA ALA A 112 -4.74 -2.57 -2.87
C ALA A 112 -4.50 -3.55 -4.03
N LEU A 113 -5.56 -3.99 -4.70
CA LEU A 113 -5.45 -4.87 -5.87
C LEU A 113 -4.70 -4.18 -7.01
N ALA A 114 -5.05 -2.93 -7.31
CA ALA A 114 -4.35 -2.13 -8.32
C ALA A 114 -2.88 -1.89 -7.93
N GLY A 115 -2.60 -1.61 -6.65
CA GLY A 115 -1.26 -1.40 -6.13
C GLY A 115 -0.38 -2.64 -6.24
N GLN A 116 -0.90 -3.82 -5.87
CA GLN A 116 -0.15 -5.08 -5.98
C GLN A 116 0.18 -5.41 -7.44
N ASN A 117 -0.77 -5.24 -8.37
CA ASN A 117 -0.51 -5.42 -9.79
C ASN A 117 0.54 -4.42 -10.32
N THR A 118 0.49 -3.16 -9.87
CA THR A 118 1.47 -2.13 -10.23
C THR A 118 2.88 -2.54 -9.80
N LEU A 119 3.03 -3.01 -8.55
CA LEU A 119 4.31 -3.43 -8.02
C LEU A 119 4.86 -4.65 -8.77
N LEU A 120 4.03 -5.66 -9.00
CA LEU A 120 4.39 -6.85 -9.75
C LEU A 120 4.81 -6.53 -11.20
N ALA A 121 4.10 -5.61 -11.85
CA ALA A 121 4.44 -5.14 -13.19
C ALA A 121 5.80 -4.42 -13.22
N ALA A 122 6.10 -3.61 -12.20
CA ALA A 122 7.40 -2.97 -12.07
C ALA A 122 8.52 -4.03 -11.89
N GLU A 123 8.30 -5.01 -11.02
CA GLU A 123 9.25 -6.11 -10.78
C GLU A 123 9.49 -6.94 -12.04
N SER A 124 8.47 -7.16 -12.87
CA SER A 124 8.60 -7.89 -14.14
C SER A 124 9.46 -7.17 -15.18
N LEU A 125 9.66 -5.87 -15.03
CA LEU A 125 10.55 -5.04 -15.85
C LEU A 125 11.94 -4.82 -15.22
N GLY A 126 12.23 -5.49 -14.09
CA GLY A 126 13.51 -5.35 -13.37
C GLY A 126 13.57 -4.18 -12.39
N TYR A 127 12.48 -3.42 -12.23
CA TYR A 127 12.37 -2.40 -11.19
C TYR A 127 12.01 -3.05 -9.84
N GLY A 128 12.11 -2.26 -8.78
CA GLY A 128 11.67 -2.67 -7.46
C GLY A 128 10.82 -1.59 -6.81
N GLY A 129 10.21 -1.92 -5.70
CA GLY A 129 9.43 -0.94 -4.97
C GLY A 129 9.14 -1.33 -3.53
N VAL A 130 8.52 -0.41 -2.81
CA VAL A 130 8.04 -0.61 -1.44
C VAL A 130 6.71 0.10 -1.22
N ILE A 131 5.81 -0.58 -0.52
CA ILE A 131 4.53 -0.01 -0.10
C ILE A 131 4.74 0.81 1.17
N ILE A 132 4.29 2.08 1.16
CA ILE A 132 4.40 3.05 2.26
C ILE A 132 3.00 3.30 2.87
N GLY A 133 2.70 2.58 3.94
CA GLY A 133 1.45 2.78 4.70
C GLY A 133 1.48 4.04 5.60
N LEU A 134 2.66 4.58 5.87
CA LEU A 134 2.88 5.71 6.77
C LEU A 134 2.17 7.00 6.32
N VAL A 135 1.78 7.10 5.05
CA VAL A 135 0.96 8.20 4.53
C VAL A 135 -0.34 8.42 5.31
N ARG A 136 -0.88 7.38 5.95
CA ARG A 136 -2.08 7.49 6.78
C ARG A 136 -1.87 8.21 8.10
N TYR A 137 -0.63 8.29 8.61
CA TYR A 137 -0.30 8.99 9.84
C TYR A 137 -0.23 10.52 9.70
N ALA A 138 -0.17 10.99 8.46
CA ALA A 138 -0.24 12.40 8.10
C ALA A 138 -1.39 12.63 7.10
N ALA A 139 -2.54 11.96 7.31
CA ALA A 139 -3.59 11.84 6.30
C ALA A 139 -4.15 13.18 5.85
N SER A 140 -4.47 14.11 6.76
CA SER A 140 -4.99 15.45 6.42
C SER A 140 -3.96 16.29 5.67
N GLN A 141 -2.68 16.28 6.10
CA GLN A 141 -1.62 17.01 5.41
C GLN A 141 -1.33 16.44 4.02
N ILE A 142 -1.40 15.10 3.87
CA ILE A 142 -1.30 14.44 2.57
C ILE A 142 -2.47 14.83 1.68
N ALA A 143 -3.69 14.87 2.22
CA ALA A 143 -4.86 15.29 1.47
C ALA A 143 -4.74 16.75 1.00
N GLU A 144 -4.20 17.64 1.81
CA GLU A 144 -3.92 19.03 1.46
C GLU A 144 -2.81 19.11 0.39
N LEU A 145 -1.66 18.45 0.62
CA LEU A 145 -0.52 18.44 -0.31
C LEU A 145 -0.93 18.02 -1.73
N PHE A 146 -1.82 17.04 -1.84
CA PHE A 146 -2.29 16.48 -3.12
C PHE A 146 -3.65 17.04 -3.55
N LYS A 147 -4.24 17.98 -2.81
CA LYS A 147 -5.54 18.61 -3.10
C LYS A 147 -6.65 17.57 -3.28
N LEU A 148 -6.68 16.57 -2.39
CA LEU A 148 -7.68 15.52 -2.44
C LEU A 148 -9.08 16.10 -2.19
N PRO A 149 -10.08 15.83 -3.04
CA PRO A 149 -11.44 16.31 -2.86
C PRO A 149 -12.17 15.58 -1.72
N ASP A 150 -13.40 16.01 -1.41
CA ASP A 150 -14.29 15.25 -0.54
C ASP A 150 -14.47 13.80 -1.05
N TYR A 151 -14.77 12.88 -0.16
CA TYR A 151 -14.97 11.46 -0.41
C TYR A 151 -13.72 10.71 -0.91
N THR A 152 -12.53 11.23 -0.58
CA THR A 152 -11.25 10.60 -0.92
C THR A 152 -10.29 10.58 0.26
N TYR A 153 -9.38 9.59 0.29
CA TYR A 153 -8.39 9.45 1.35
C TYR A 153 -7.15 8.66 0.88
N PRO A 154 -5.96 8.93 1.44
CA PRO A 154 -4.75 8.18 1.11
C PRO A 154 -4.83 6.76 1.71
N VAL A 155 -4.67 5.73 0.88
CA VAL A 155 -4.61 4.33 1.34
C VAL A 155 -3.16 3.92 1.62
N PHE A 156 -2.28 4.09 0.66
CA PHE A 156 -0.83 3.87 0.76
C PHE A 156 -0.12 4.54 -0.40
N GLY A 157 1.20 4.65 -0.29
CA GLY A 157 2.09 4.99 -1.40
C GLY A 157 2.87 3.79 -1.90
N ILE A 158 3.40 3.85 -3.11
CA ILE A 158 4.42 2.93 -3.64
C ILE A 158 5.59 3.75 -4.17
N ASP A 159 6.77 3.52 -3.63
CA ASP A 159 8.02 3.97 -4.24
C ASP A 159 8.45 2.97 -5.30
N LEU A 160 8.81 3.45 -6.49
CA LEU A 160 9.31 2.65 -7.60
C LEU A 160 10.64 3.20 -8.11
N GLY A 161 11.57 2.30 -8.48
CA GLY A 161 12.85 2.67 -9.07
C GLY A 161 13.72 1.46 -9.38
N ALA A 162 14.86 1.68 -10.00
CA ALA A 162 15.86 0.63 -10.23
C ALA A 162 16.53 0.26 -8.89
N PRO A 163 16.56 -1.04 -8.51
CA PRO A 163 17.06 -1.46 -7.22
C PRO A 163 18.55 -1.17 -7.03
N ASN A 164 18.92 -0.60 -5.88
CA ASN A 164 20.32 -0.48 -5.44
C ASN A 164 20.53 -1.21 -4.10
N GLN A 165 19.91 -2.36 -3.97
CA GLN A 165 20.06 -3.28 -2.84
C GLN A 165 19.69 -4.70 -3.27
N ASN A 166 20.26 -5.68 -2.57
CA ASN A 166 19.88 -7.08 -2.74
C ASN A 166 19.61 -7.67 -1.35
N HIS A 167 18.39 -8.14 -1.14
CA HIS A 167 17.98 -8.78 0.08
C HIS A 167 17.37 -10.16 -0.22
N ALA A 168 17.59 -11.10 0.68
CA ALA A 168 16.88 -12.38 0.63
C ALA A 168 15.37 -12.16 0.79
N VAL A 169 14.60 -13.06 0.20
CA VAL A 169 13.13 -13.06 0.35
C VAL A 169 12.78 -13.23 1.82
N LYS A 170 11.94 -12.35 2.32
CA LYS A 170 11.52 -12.37 3.72
C LYS A 170 10.62 -13.59 3.99
N PRO A 171 10.91 -14.43 5.00
CA PRO A 171 10.05 -15.55 5.35
C PRO A 171 8.60 -15.11 5.61
N ARG A 172 7.66 -15.94 5.24
CA ARG A 172 6.24 -15.80 5.55
C ARG A 172 5.86 -16.74 6.69
N LEU A 173 4.70 -16.53 7.30
CA LEU A 173 4.10 -17.52 8.18
C LEU A 173 4.01 -18.88 7.46
N PRO A 174 4.05 -20.01 8.19
CA PRO A 174 3.78 -21.33 7.60
C PRO A 174 2.44 -21.32 6.85
N TYR A 175 2.34 -22.14 5.80
CA TYR A 175 1.13 -22.21 4.97
C TYR A 175 -0.13 -22.47 5.83
N GLU A 176 -0.04 -23.41 6.75
CA GLU A 176 -1.12 -23.87 7.63
C GLU A 176 -1.54 -22.81 8.67
N ALA A 177 -0.72 -21.78 8.86
CA ALA A 177 -1.05 -20.65 9.74
C ALA A 177 -1.87 -19.54 9.05
N VAL A 178 -2.04 -19.63 7.72
CA VAL A 178 -2.72 -18.59 6.93
C VAL A 178 -3.80 -19.19 6.05
N VAL A 179 -3.66 -20.47 5.67
CA VAL A 179 -4.59 -21.16 4.77
C VAL A 179 -5.31 -22.26 5.53
N PHE A 180 -6.63 -22.21 5.52
CA PHE A 180 -7.51 -23.19 6.16
C PHE A 180 -8.45 -23.77 5.13
N GLU A 181 -8.69 -25.07 5.21
CA GLU A 181 -9.70 -25.74 4.41
C GLU A 181 -11.04 -25.68 5.14
N GLU A 182 -12.09 -25.24 4.42
CA GLU A 182 -13.49 -25.16 4.83
C GLU A 182 -13.74 -24.19 5.99
N GLU A 183 -13.00 -24.24 7.09
CA GLU A 183 -13.27 -23.52 8.33
C GLU A 183 -12.02 -22.85 8.89
N TYR A 184 -12.19 -21.68 9.51
CA TYR A 184 -11.13 -20.99 10.23
C TYR A 184 -10.71 -21.79 11.48
N ARG A 185 -9.39 -21.81 11.76
CA ARG A 185 -8.81 -22.38 12.99
C ARG A 185 -8.02 -21.33 13.73
N GLU A 186 -8.27 -21.21 15.02
CA GLU A 186 -7.48 -20.32 15.87
C GLU A 186 -6.01 -20.74 15.89
N GLN A 187 -5.15 -19.73 15.91
CA GLN A 187 -3.72 -19.91 16.00
C GLN A 187 -3.30 -20.11 17.46
N ASP A 188 -2.45 -21.09 17.69
CA ASP A 188 -1.82 -21.27 18.99
C ASP A 188 -0.57 -20.35 19.12
N ARG A 189 -0.19 -20.09 20.36
CA ARG A 189 0.99 -19.28 20.65
C ARG A 189 2.32 -19.94 20.21
N PHE A 190 2.36 -21.27 20.05
CA PHE A 190 3.58 -21.96 19.65
C PHE A 190 3.92 -21.69 18.19
N THR A 191 2.92 -21.59 17.32
CA THR A 191 3.07 -21.17 15.93
C THR A 191 3.65 -19.78 15.85
N ILE A 192 3.15 -18.84 16.69
CA ILE A 192 3.64 -17.46 16.77
C ILE A 192 5.09 -17.42 17.25
N GLN A 193 5.42 -18.15 18.32
CA GLN A 193 6.79 -18.25 18.85
C GLN A 193 7.77 -18.90 17.88
N ALA A 194 7.32 -19.91 17.12
CA ALA A 194 8.14 -20.52 16.08
C ALA A 194 8.47 -19.50 14.96
N TYR A 195 7.48 -18.72 14.57
CA TYR A 195 7.70 -17.67 13.56
C TYR A 195 8.55 -16.50 14.07
N ASP A 196 8.49 -16.18 15.37
CA ASP A 196 9.40 -15.21 15.99
C ASP A 196 10.87 -15.64 15.79
N ARG A 197 11.19 -16.93 16.00
CA ARG A 197 12.53 -17.47 15.77
C ARG A 197 12.95 -17.34 14.31
N VAL A 198 12.09 -17.76 13.38
CA VAL A 198 12.37 -17.66 11.93
C VAL A 198 12.63 -16.21 11.50
N GLN A 199 11.86 -15.25 12.01
CA GLN A 199 12.06 -13.85 11.71
C GLN A 199 13.33 -13.27 12.33
N THR A 200 13.70 -13.72 13.52
CA THR A 200 14.92 -13.30 14.20
C THR A 200 16.15 -13.83 13.47
N GLU A 201 16.15 -15.09 13.06
CA GLU A 201 17.23 -15.68 12.25
C GLU A 201 17.38 -14.98 10.91
N TYR A 202 16.30 -14.72 10.20
CA TYR A 202 16.33 -13.95 8.94
C TYR A 202 16.90 -12.54 9.13
N ALA A 203 16.54 -11.86 10.20
CA ALA A 203 17.00 -10.51 10.48
C ALA A 203 18.46 -10.48 10.94
N GLY A 204 18.95 -11.54 11.60
CA GLY A 204 20.30 -11.61 12.16
C GLY A 204 20.56 -10.44 13.10
N GLU A 205 21.71 -9.78 12.98
CA GLU A 205 22.08 -8.62 13.79
C GLU A 205 21.14 -7.42 13.69
N ARG A 206 20.26 -7.37 12.69
CA ARG A 206 19.24 -6.32 12.54
C ARG A 206 18.02 -6.55 13.43
N ALA A 207 17.90 -7.73 14.05
CA ALA A 207 16.78 -8.08 14.91
C ALA A 207 16.86 -7.28 16.23
N LYS A 208 16.04 -6.25 16.37
CA LYS A 208 15.87 -5.50 17.63
C LYS A 208 14.68 -6.00 18.43
N GLU A 209 13.68 -6.55 17.76
CA GLU A 209 12.42 -7.00 18.30
C GLU A 209 11.94 -8.24 17.53
N THR A 210 11.23 -9.13 18.22
CA THR A 210 10.55 -10.26 17.57
C THR A 210 9.36 -9.78 16.73
N TRP A 211 8.82 -10.66 15.91
CA TRP A 211 7.61 -10.35 15.14
C TRP A 211 6.41 -10.09 16.05
N SER A 212 6.22 -10.89 17.10
CA SER A 212 5.12 -10.73 18.07
C SER A 212 5.26 -9.45 18.91
N GLN A 213 6.49 -9.03 19.26
CA GLN A 213 6.70 -7.73 19.91
C GLN A 213 6.29 -6.56 19.03
N ARG A 214 6.55 -6.62 17.71
CA ARG A 214 6.06 -5.61 16.77
C ARG A 214 4.54 -5.60 16.62
N LEU A 215 3.89 -6.77 16.72
CA LEU A 215 2.42 -6.83 16.79
C LEU A 215 1.90 -6.14 18.06
N ALA A 216 2.52 -6.41 19.22
CA ALA A 216 2.15 -5.76 20.46
C ALA A 216 2.35 -4.22 20.41
N ALA A 217 3.42 -3.75 19.81
CA ALA A 217 3.66 -2.32 19.59
C ALA A 217 2.61 -1.68 18.66
N GLN A 218 2.08 -2.40 17.68
CA GLN A 218 1.09 -1.89 16.73
C GLN A 218 -0.35 -2.01 17.24
N PHE A 219 -0.72 -3.16 17.80
CA PHE A 219 -2.10 -3.49 18.14
C PHE A 219 -2.38 -3.49 19.64
N GLY A 220 -1.35 -3.39 20.48
CA GLY A 220 -1.46 -3.29 21.93
C GLY A 220 -1.61 -1.85 22.45
N GLN A 221 -1.72 -0.88 21.55
CA GLN A 221 -1.90 0.53 21.86
C GLN A 221 -3.09 1.08 21.06
N GLU A 222 -3.60 2.23 21.48
CA GLU A 222 -4.63 2.93 20.72
C GLU A 222 -4.11 3.27 19.30
N PRO A 223 -4.94 3.07 18.26
CA PRO A 223 -4.54 3.37 16.89
C PRO A 223 -4.30 4.87 16.71
N ASN A 224 -3.46 5.21 15.71
CA ASN A 224 -3.30 6.59 15.28
C ASN A 224 -4.62 7.10 14.67
N GLN A 225 -5.11 8.23 15.16
CA GLN A 225 -6.42 8.80 14.79
C GLN A 225 -6.38 9.73 13.57
N ALA A 226 -5.23 9.90 12.91
CA ALA A 226 -5.10 10.85 11.80
C ALA A 226 -6.01 10.49 10.61
N ILE A 227 -6.24 9.20 10.36
CA ILE A 227 -7.13 8.77 9.28
C ILE A 227 -8.61 8.97 9.67
N ASP A 228 -8.97 8.77 10.93
CA ASP A 228 -10.34 8.98 11.43
C ASP A 228 -10.70 10.46 11.37
N GLN A 229 -9.76 11.35 11.74
CA GLN A 229 -9.92 12.79 11.57
C GLN A 229 -10.16 13.14 10.10
N LEU A 230 -9.35 12.61 9.18
CA LEU A 230 -9.53 12.85 7.75
C LEU A 230 -10.89 12.36 7.25
N PHE A 231 -11.39 11.22 7.72
CA PHE A 231 -12.69 10.71 7.29
C PHE A 231 -13.82 11.69 7.61
N LYS A 232 -13.78 12.36 8.77
CA LYS A 232 -14.73 13.44 9.13
C LYS A 232 -14.55 14.66 8.22
N GLU A 233 -13.31 15.12 8.01
CA GLU A 233 -12.99 16.24 7.12
C GLU A 233 -13.45 15.99 5.68
N LYS A 234 -13.41 14.73 5.21
CA LYS A 234 -13.73 14.31 3.84
C LYS A 234 -15.13 13.73 3.68
N LYS A 235 -16.00 13.87 4.67
CA LYS A 235 -17.39 13.39 4.64
C LYS A 235 -17.55 11.89 4.38
N LEU A 236 -16.59 11.11 4.89
CA LEU A 236 -16.59 9.64 4.83
C LEU A 236 -17.08 9.03 6.14
N GLU A 237 -17.24 9.84 7.17
CA GLU A 237 -17.80 9.51 8.47
C GLU A 237 -18.72 10.67 8.94
N LYS A 238 -19.76 10.35 9.72
CA LYS A 238 -20.70 11.32 10.30
C LYS A 238 -20.18 11.90 11.60
#